data_e05b6415d9d3906573fa961ad64ce864
#
_entry.id   e05b6415d9d3906573fa961ad64ce864
#
_cell.length_a   1.000
_cell.length_b   1.000
_cell.length_c   1.000
_cell.angle_alpha   90.00
_cell.angle_beta   90.00
_cell.angle_gamma   90.00
#
_symmetry.space_group_name_H-M   'P 1'
#
loop_
_entity.id
_entity.type
_entity.pdbx_description
1 polymer ?
#
loop_
_entity_poly.entity_id
_entity_poly.type
_entity_poly.pdbx_seq_one_letter_code
_entity_poly.pdbx_strand_id
1 'polypeptide(L)'
;MRPVRIAGPGLGWQREGWLQRPSPECTFIVLDAEKWQAQLSTTEESCMAGDVNLFLTDLGDPSLGEIEVMIAEPSCRGKGFGTEAVLMMMSYGVTKLGLTKFEAKIGQGNEPSIRMFRKLHFEQVAVSSVFQEVTFRLTVNEHERQWLLEQTSHVEEKCYRDGSLESH
;
A
#
# COMPACT_ATOMS: atom_id res chain seq x y z
N MET A 1 -11.02 13.78 -2.47
CA MET A 1 -10.40 12.51 -2.05
C MET A 1 -10.79 12.27 -0.61
N ARG A 2 -11.37 11.13 -0.26
CA ARG A 2 -11.71 10.85 1.14
C ARG A 2 -10.46 10.45 1.89
N PRO A 3 -10.21 10.95 3.09
CA PRO A 3 -9.02 10.59 3.84
C PRO A 3 -9.02 9.10 4.18
N VAL A 4 -7.93 8.43 3.87
CA VAL A 4 -7.64 7.04 4.22
C VAL A 4 -6.65 7.05 5.38
N ARG A 5 -6.85 6.15 6.33
CA ARG A 5 -5.89 5.87 7.39
C ARG A 5 -5.29 4.50 7.14
N ILE A 6 -3.99 4.40 7.28
CA ILE A 6 -3.29 3.11 7.21
C ILE A 6 -2.81 2.75 8.61
N ALA A 7 -3.12 1.53 9.03
CA ALA A 7 -2.57 0.91 10.23
C ALA A 7 -1.66 -0.24 9.81
N GLY A 8 -0.44 -0.24 10.30
CA GLY A 8 0.53 -1.30 10.04
C GLY A 8 1.31 -1.66 11.30
N PRO A 9 2.10 -2.74 11.27
CA PRO A 9 2.97 -3.07 12.38
C PRO A 9 3.88 -1.88 12.65
N GLY A 10 3.89 -1.43 13.92
CA GLY A 10 4.51 -0.18 14.34
C GLY A 10 5.90 0.06 13.74
N LEU A 11 6.21 1.32 13.46
CA LEU A 11 7.40 1.87 12.79
C LEU A 11 8.77 1.55 13.45
N GLY A 12 8.93 0.35 14.00
CA GLY A 12 10.18 -0.13 14.60
C GLY A 12 11.02 -1.05 13.71
N TRP A 13 10.70 -1.16 12.44
CA TRP A 13 11.37 -2.10 11.53
C TRP A 13 12.62 -1.47 10.92
N GLN A 14 13.77 -1.69 11.59
CA GLN A 14 15.06 -1.43 10.99
C GLN A 14 15.33 -2.46 9.88
N ARG A 15 16.00 -2.01 8.81
CA ARG A 15 16.39 -2.81 7.63
C ARG A 15 17.05 -4.14 7.98
N GLU A 16 17.73 -4.24 9.13
CA GLU A 16 18.38 -5.44 9.65
C GLU A 16 17.39 -6.53 10.10
N GLY A 17 16.15 -6.19 10.45
CA GLY A 17 15.13 -7.17 10.87
C GLY A 17 14.48 -7.96 9.73
N TRP A 18 14.60 -7.49 8.49
CA TRP A 18 14.01 -8.15 7.32
C TRP A 18 14.74 -9.41 6.90
N LEU A 19 16.05 -9.47 7.11
CA LEU A 19 16.90 -10.62 6.74
C LEU A 19 16.64 -11.88 7.58
N GLN A 20 15.85 -11.80 8.65
CA GLN A 20 15.59 -12.90 9.58
C GLN A 20 14.15 -13.44 9.52
N ARG A 21 13.29 -12.97 8.61
CA ARG A 21 11.89 -13.44 8.52
C ARG A 21 11.68 -14.40 7.35
N PRO A 22 10.84 -15.44 7.56
CA PRO A 22 10.52 -16.41 6.51
C PRO A 22 9.60 -15.85 5.40
N SER A 23 9.08 -14.63 5.55
CA SER A 23 8.23 -13.97 4.54
C SER A 23 8.51 -12.46 4.55
N PRO A 24 9.22 -11.93 3.54
CA PRO A 24 9.48 -10.50 3.40
C PRO A 24 8.24 -9.77 2.88
N GLU A 25 7.26 -9.60 3.75
CA GLU A 25 5.97 -9.00 3.45
C GLU A 25 5.69 -7.84 4.40
N CYS A 26 5.19 -6.73 3.85
CA CYS A 26 4.67 -5.59 4.60
C CYS A 26 3.20 -5.40 4.26
N THR A 27 2.33 -5.50 5.25
CA THR A 27 0.88 -5.30 5.11
C THR A 27 0.43 -4.08 5.88
N PHE A 28 -0.35 -3.22 5.22
CA PHE A 28 -1.09 -2.15 5.86
C PHE A 28 -2.59 -2.38 5.74
N ILE A 29 -3.31 -2.23 6.84
CA ILE A 29 -4.77 -2.25 6.85
C ILE A 29 -5.28 -0.85 6.47
N VAL A 30 -6.19 -0.81 5.52
CA VAL A 30 -6.81 0.42 5.03
C VAL A 30 -8.08 0.68 5.83
N LEU A 31 -8.15 1.83 6.49
CA LEU A 31 -9.28 2.25 7.30
C LEU A 31 -10.01 3.44 6.67
N ASP A 32 -11.33 3.44 6.74
CA ASP A 32 -12.16 4.59 6.41
C ASP A 32 -12.02 5.64 7.53
N ALA A 33 -11.25 6.70 7.27
CA ALA A 33 -10.97 7.74 8.24
C ALA A 33 -12.22 8.55 8.61
N GLU A 34 -13.20 8.70 7.73
CA GLU A 34 -14.46 9.37 8.05
C GLU A 34 -15.27 8.56 9.06
N LYS A 35 -15.37 7.24 8.86
CA LYS A 35 -16.00 6.35 9.84
C LYS A 35 -15.27 6.38 11.17
N TRP A 36 -13.93 6.37 11.14
CA TRP A 36 -13.10 6.41 12.33
C TRP A 36 -13.32 7.69 13.15
N GLN A 37 -13.44 8.85 12.49
CA GLN A 37 -13.66 10.14 13.16
C GLN A 37 -15.10 10.33 13.64
N ALA A 38 -16.08 9.78 12.91
CA ALA A 38 -17.50 10.00 13.21
C ALA A 38 -18.00 9.22 14.44
N GLN A 39 -17.28 8.19 14.88
CA GLN A 39 -17.76 7.28 15.92
C GLN A 39 -16.72 7.11 17.03
N LEU A 40 -16.88 7.87 18.11
CA LEU A 40 -16.05 7.81 19.33
C LEU A 40 -16.09 6.44 20.06
N SER A 41 -16.93 5.50 19.64
CA SER A 41 -17.14 4.18 20.26
C SER A 41 -17.02 3.00 19.30
N THR A 42 -16.51 3.21 18.08
CA THR A 42 -16.37 2.13 17.09
C THR A 42 -15.06 1.39 17.26
N THR A 43 -15.14 0.08 17.12
CA THR A 43 -13.95 -0.77 17.00
C THR A 43 -13.25 -0.50 15.67
N GLU A 44 -11.94 -0.64 15.63
CA GLU A 44 -11.13 -0.51 14.43
C GLU A 44 -11.66 -1.37 13.27
N GLU A 45 -12.16 -2.57 13.60
CA GLU A 45 -12.75 -3.53 12.66
C GLU A 45 -13.91 -2.95 11.83
N SER A 46 -14.76 -2.13 12.44
CA SER A 46 -15.91 -1.52 11.75
C SER A 46 -15.51 -0.46 10.73
N CYS A 47 -14.28 0.02 10.78
CA CYS A 47 -13.71 1.01 9.87
C CYS A 47 -12.81 0.39 8.80
N MET A 48 -12.54 -0.92 8.85
CA MET A 48 -11.70 -1.60 7.88
C MET A 48 -12.34 -1.56 6.49
N ALA A 49 -11.57 -1.10 5.51
CA ALA A 49 -11.98 -1.02 4.10
C ALA A 49 -11.29 -2.07 3.23
N GLY A 50 -10.06 -2.45 3.59
CA GLY A 50 -9.25 -3.38 2.84
C GLY A 50 -7.82 -3.45 3.34
N ASP A 51 -6.94 -3.88 2.48
CA ASP A 51 -5.50 -3.96 2.75
C ASP A 51 -4.67 -3.61 1.52
N VAL A 52 -3.40 -3.27 1.78
CA VAL A 52 -2.37 -3.14 0.75
C VAL A 52 -1.12 -3.86 1.24
N ASN A 53 -0.56 -4.68 0.37
CA ASN A 53 0.57 -5.55 0.65
C ASN A 53 1.76 -5.17 -0.24
N LEU A 54 2.96 -5.31 0.32
CA LEU A 54 4.21 -5.16 -0.40
C LEU A 54 5.06 -6.39 -0.14
N PHE A 55 5.31 -7.16 -1.19
CA PHE A 55 6.16 -8.35 -1.16
C PHE A 55 7.55 -7.99 -1.68
N LEU A 56 8.57 -8.28 -0.88
CA LEU A 56 9.97 -8.09 -1.26
C LEU A 56 10.49 -9.42 -1.78
N THR A 57 10.74 -9.48 -3.08
CA THR A 57 11.26 -10.69 -3.71
C THR A 57 12.78 -10.72 -3.61
N ASP A 58 13.30 -11.69 -2.86
CA ASP A 58 14.74 -11.87 -2.61
C ASP A 58 15.50 -12.48 -3.82
N LEU A 59 14.78 -12.90 -4.86
CA LEU A 59 15.30 -13.77 -5.91
C LEU A 59 15.76 -13.02 -7.17
N GLY A 60 16.62 -12.01 -7.00
CA GLY A 60 17.33 -11.41 -8.13
C GLY A 60 17.36 -9.89 -8.21
N ASP A 61 16.38 -9.19 -7.68
CA ASP A 61 16.34 -7.73 -7.63
C ASP A 61 15.83 -7.21 -6.28
N PRO A 62 16.73 -6.89 -5.33
CA PRO A 62 16.34 -6.39 -4.00
C PRO A 62 15.72 -4.99 -4.03
N SER A 63 15.73 -4.32 -5.18
CA SER A 63 15.12 -3.00 -5.36
C SER A 63 13.68 -3.06 -5.85
N LEU A 64 13.15 -4.26 -6.11
CA LEU A 64 11.81 -4.50 -6.61
C LEU A 64 10.86 -4.92 -5.48
N GLY A 65 9.68 -4.30 -5.42
CA GLY A 65 8.56 -4.74 -4.59
C GLY A 65 7.32 -5.03 -5.42
N GLU A 66 6.63 -6.13 -5.12
CA GLU A 66 5.31 -6.44 -5.71
C GLU A 66 4.21 -5.89 -4.81
N ILE A 67 3.32 -5.07 -5.37
CA ILE A 67 2.20 -4.45 -4.66
C ILE A 67 0.91 -5.19 -5.00
N GLU A 68 0.18 -5.58 -3.95
CA GLU A 68 -1.20 -6.03 -4.04
C GLU A 68 -2.09 -5.13 -3.20
N VAL A 69 -3.29 -4.82 -3.70
CA VAL A 69 -4.27 -4.01 -2.98
C VAL A 69 -5.67 -4.59 -3.14
N MET A 70 -6.40 -4.66 -2.05
CA MET A 70 -7.79 -5.10 -2.04
C MET A 70 -8.64 -4.14 -1.23
N ILE A 71 -9.70 -3.61 -1.83
CA ILE A 71 -10.78 -2.92 -1.11
C ILE A 71 -11.93 -3.92 -0.95
N ALA A 72 -11.94 -4.56 0.21
CA ALA A 72 -12.90 -5.63 0.52
C ALA A 72 -14.31 -5.08 0.75
N GLU A 73 -14.42 -3.91 1.43
CA GLU A 73 -15.69 -3.28 1.72
C GLU A 73 -16.31 -2.66 0.46
N PRO A 74 -17.44 -3.18 -0.05
CA PRO A 74 -18.03 -2.69 -1.32
C PRO A 74 -18.38 -1.21 -1.29
N SER A 75 -18.81 -0.68 -0.14
CA SER A 75 -19.17 0.73 0.03
C SER A 75 -18.00 1.69 -0.09
N CYS A 76 -16.77 1.18 0.03
CA CYS A 76 -15.52 1.94 -0.10
C CYS A 76 -14.93 1.90 -1.52
N ARG A 77 -15.45 1.05 -2.40
CA ARG A 77 -14.96 0.93 -3.79
C ARG A 77 -15.34 2.13 -4.64
N GLY A 78 -14.51 2.44 -5.63
CA GLY A 78 -14.75 3.55 -6.56
C GLY A 78 -14.61 4.95 -5.95
N LYS A 79 -14.02 5.07 -4.75
CA LYS A 79 -13.89 6.31 -3.98
C LYS A 79 -12.46 6.78 -3.77
N GLY A 80 -11.49 6.12 -4.41
CA GLY A 80 -10.08 6.48 -4.33
C GLY A 80 -9.29 5.80 -3.21
N PHE A 81 -9.89 4.93 -2.39
CA PHE A 81 -9.20 4.24 -1.30
C PHE A 81 -8.00 3.40 -1.79
N GLY A 82 -8.20 2.63 -2.86
CA GLY A 82 -7.13 1.81 -3.44
C GLY A 82 -5.97 2.66 -3.97
N THR A 83 -6.28 3.74 -4.67
CA THR A 83 -5.28 4.68 -5.19
C THR A 83 -4.43 5.27 -4.08
N GLU A 84 -5.07 5.77 -3.03
CA GLU A 84 -4.37 6.37 -1.90
C GLU A 84 -3.54 5.35 -1.13
N ALA A 85 -4.09 4.14 -0.90
CA ALA A 85 -3.36 3.06 -0.24
C ALA A 85 -2.10 2.65 -1.01
N VAL A 86 -2.18 2.52 -2.34
CA VAL A 86 -1.01 2.20 -3.20
C VAL A 86 0.02 3.32 -3.15
N LEU A 87 -0.39 4.59 -3.26
CA LEU A 87 0.52 5.74 -3.16
C LEU A 87 1.28 5.76 -1.83
N MET A 88 0.59 5.52 -0.72
CA MET A 88 1.20 5.48 0.61
C MET A 88 2.18 4.30 0.74
N MET A 89 1.82 3.10 0.24
CA MET A 89 2.71 1.95 0.25
C MET A 89 3.95 2.18 -0.63
N MET A 90 3.79 2.78 -1.81
CA MET A 90 4.91 3.13 -2.68
C MET A 90 5.83 4.16 -2.02
N SER A 91 5.28 5.19 -1.39
CA SER A 91 6.06 6.18 -0.64
C SER A 91 6.86 5.53 0.49
N TYR A 92 6.25 4.62 1.25
CA TYR A 92 6.93 3.82 2.26
C TYR A 92 8.06 2.96 1.65
N GLY A 93 7.79 2.25 0.56
CA GLY A 93 8.77 1.43 -0.15
C GLY A 93 9.98 2.22 -0.62
N VAL A 94 9.77 3.41 -1.18
CA VAL A 94 10.85 4.29 -1.66
C VAL A 94 11.63 4.91 -0.50
N THR A 95 10.94 5.45 0.50
CA THR A 95 11.58 6.26 1.55
C THR A 95 12.17 5.43 2.68
N LYS A 96 11.53 4.31 3.05
CA LYS A 96 11.96 3.46 4.18
C LYS A 96 12.73 2.22 3.74
N LEU A 97 12.37 1.64 2.60
CA LEU A 97 12.96 0.38 2.12
C LEU A 97 13.97 0.57 0.99
N GLY A 98 14.04 1.76 0.40
CA GLY A 98 14.94 2.08 -0.70
C GLY A 98 14.60 1.39 -2.02
N LEU A 99 13.33 1.05 -2.22
CA LEU A 99 12.87 0.44 -3.47
C LEU A 99 12.90 1.46 -4.62
N THR A 100 13.21 0.96 -5.81
CA THR A 100 13.24 1.75 -7.04
C THR A 100 12.33 1.19 -8.13
N LYS A 101 11.71 0.04 -7.88
CA LYS A 101 10.78 -0.61 -8.81
C LYS A 101 9.60 -1.20 -8.07
N PHE A 102 8.45 -1.09 -8.69
CA PHE A 102 7.23 -1.73 -8.22
C PHE A 102 6.57 -2.52 -9.34
N GLU A 103 6.07 -3.69 -9.02
CA GLU A 103 5.23 -4.49 -9.92
C GLU A 103 3.85 -4.73 -9.29
N ALA A 104 2.85 -4.87 -10.17
CA ALA A 104 1.53 -5.33 -9.81
C ALA A 104 1.06 -6.38 -10.83
N LYS A 105 0.62 -7.53 -10.34
CA LYS A 105 -0.02 -8.57 -11.15
C LYS A 105 -1.52 -8.44 -11.02
N ILE A 106 -2.20 -8.29 -12.14
CA ILE A 106 -3.61 -7.93 -12.20
C ILE A 106 -4.33 -8.90 -13.13
N GLY A 107 -5.45 -9.45 -12.68
CA GLY A 107 -6.29 -10.27 -13.57
C GLY A 107 -6.72 -9.49 -14.82
N GLN A 108 -6.66 -10.11 -16.00
CA GLN A 108 -6.94 -9.48 -17.30
C GLN A 108 -8.34 -8.83 -17.35
N GLY A 109 -9.31 -9.36 -16.62
CA GLY A 109 -10.66 -8.82 -16.51
C GLY A 109 -10.85 -7.72 -15.45
N ASN A 110 -9.82 -7.42 -14.66
CA ASN A 110 -9.91 -6.42 -13.60
C ASN A 110 -9.62 -5.00 -14.12
N GLU A 111 -10.53 -4.49 -14.93
CA GLU A 111 -10.44 -3.18 -15.56
C GLU A 111 -10.27 -2.02 -14.55
N PRO A 112 -10.97 -1.98 -13.39
CA PRO A 112 -10.78 -0.91 -12.43
C PRO A 112 -9.33 -0.83 -11.91
N SER A 113 -8.71 -1.96 -11.56
CA SER A 113 -7.32 -2.02 -11.11
C SER A 113 -6.36 -1.64 -12.23
N ILE A 114 -6.56 -2.14 -13.44
CA ILE A 114 -5.74 -1.79 -14.61
C ILE A 114 -5.74 -0.28 -14.84
N ARG A 115 -6.92 0.35 -14.83
CA ARG A 115 -7.03 1.82 -14.97
C ARG A 115 -6.35 2.56 -13.83
N MET A 116 -6.48 2.08 -12.60
CA MET A 116 -5.85 2.68 -11.44
C MET A 116 -4.32 2.66 -11.57
N PHE A 117 -3.72 1.50 -11.83
CA PHE A 117 -2.27 1.38 -11.95
C PHE A 117 -1.70 2.18 -13.13
N ARG A 118 -2.41 2.25 -14.27
CA ARG A 118 -2.03 3.14 -15.38
C ARG A 118 -2.01 4.62 -14.98
N LYS A 119 -2.98 5.08 -14.20
CA LYS A 119 -3.00 6.46 -13.66
C LYS A 119 -1.87 6.72 -12.68
N LEU A 120 -1.36 5.68 -12.02
CA LEU A 120 -0.20 5.74 -11.14
C LEU A 120 1.14 5.55 -11.89
N HIS A 121 1.13 5.73 -13.20
CA HIS A 121 2.29 5.68 -14.10
C HIS A 121 2.90 4.30 -14.30
N PHE A 122 2.20 3.23 -13.90
CA PHE A 122 2.65 1.88 -14.22
C PHE A 122 2.42 1.56 -15.70
N GLU A 123 3.39 0.89 -16.29
CA GLU A 123 3.34 0.41 -17.69
C GLU A 123 3.22 -1.10 -17.74
N GLN A 124 2.48 -1.60 -18.71
CA GLN A 124 2.34 -3.04 -18.93
C GLN A 124 3.63 -3.62 -19.48
N VAL A 125 4.20 -4.60 -18.78
CA VAL A 125 5.48 -5.22 -19.15
C VAL A 125 5.33 -6.70 -19.55
N ALA A 126 4.29 -7.39 -19.12
CA ALA A 126 4.05 -8.77 -19.46
C ALA A 126 2.57 -9.15 -19.45
N VAL A 127 2.26 -10.25 -20.12
CA VAL A 127 0.95 -10.91 -20.11
C VAL A 127 1.17 -12.40 -19.91
N SER A 128 0.46 -12.99 -18.97
CA SER A 128 0.42 -14.43 -18.78
C SER A 128 -0.93 -15.00 -19.20
N SER A 129 -0.96 -15.77 -20.27
CA SER A 129 -2.17 -16.48 -20.70
C SER A 129 -2.54 -17.63 -19.78
N VAL A 130 -1.54 -18.24 -19.13
CA VAL A 130 -1.74 -19.36 -18.20
C VAL A 130 -2.47 -18.90 -16.94
N PHE A 131 -2.04 -17.77 -16.36
CA PHE A 131 -2.65 -17.22 -15.14
C PHE A 131 -3.75 -16.19 -15.42
N GLN A 132 -4.01 -15.87 -16.70
CA GLN A 132 -4.94 -14.82 -17.10
C GLN A 132 -4.64 -13.48 -16.41
N GLU A 133 -3.37 -13.11 -16.33
CA GLU A 133 -2.86 -11.93 -15.65
C GLU A 133 -2.04 -11.04 -16.57
N VAL A 134 -2.04 -9.75 -16.26
CA VAL A 134 -1.13 -8.75 -16.82
C VAL A 134 -0.22 -8.24 -15.72
N THR A 135 1.07 -8.06 -16.03
CA THR A 135 2.04 -7.46 -15.11
C THR A 135 2.28 -6.02 -15.51
N PHE A 136 2.09 -5.13 -14.55
CA PHE A 136 2.41 -3.71 -14.65
C PHE A 136 3.64 -3.41 -13.82
N ARG A 137 4.50 -2.49 -14.28
CA ARG A 137 5.72 -2.07 -13.58
C ARG A 137 5.85 -0.56 -13.60
N LEU A 138 6.33 -0.01 -12.50
CA LEU A 138 6.83 1.36 -12.38
C LEU A 138 8.31 1.31 -11.98
N THR A 139 9.15 2.01 -12.74
CA THR A 139 10.53 2.29 -12.34
C THR A 139 10.58 3.72 -11.80
N VAL A 140 10.98 3.87 -10.54
CA VAL A 140 11.01 5.15 -9.85
C VAL A 140 12.33 5.85 -10.14
N ASN A 141 12.34 6.71 -11.14
CA ASN A 141 13.41 7.68 -11.38
C ASN A 141 13.22 8.91 -10.48
N GLU A 142 14.09 9.92 -10.60
CA GLU A 142 14.00 11.13 -9.77
C GLU A 142 12.69 11.91 -9.99
N HIS A 143 12.20 11.98 -11.23
CA HIS A 143 10.93 12.62 -11.56
C HIS A 143 9.76 11.91 -10.90
N GLU A 144 9.70 10.56 -11.01
CA GLU A 144 8.65 9.75 -10.38
C GLU A 144 8.74 9.80 -8.84
N ARG A 145 9.97 9.84 -8.30
CA ARG A 145 10.18 10.00 -6.88
C ARG A 145 9.58 11.31 -6.37
N GLN A 146 9.88 12.41 -7.04
CA GLN A 146 9.37 13.73 -6.67
C GLN A 146 7.85 13.78 -6.78
N TRP A 147 7.29 13.31 -7.88
CA TRP A 147 5.85 13.20 -8.06
C TRP A 147 5.20 12.41 -6.93
N LEU A 148 5.73 11.25 -6.58
CA LEU A 148 5.21 10.40 -5.51
C LEU A 148 5.23 11.12 -4.15
N LEU A 149 6.29 11.81 -3.81
CA LEU A 149 6.41 12.57 -2.57
C LEU A 149 5.41 13.74 -2.53
N GLU A 150 5.16 14.40 -3.65
CA GLU A 150 4.12 15.44 -3.76
C GLU A 150 2.73 14.86 -3.54
N GLN A 151 2.41 13.69 -4.16
CA GLN A 151 1.13 13.01 -3.96
C GLN A 151 0.89 12.56 -2.52
N THR A 152 1.95 12.32 -1.76
CA THR A 152 1.90 11.81 -0.38
C THR A 152 2.33 12.84 0.67
N SER A 153 2.46 14.11 0.30
CA SER A 153 2.90 15.19 1.20
C SER A 153 1.98 15.43 2.40
N HIS A 154 0.72 15.03 2.31
CA HIS A 154 -0.29 15.13 3.38
C HIS A 154 -0.26 13.96 4.38
N VAL A 155 0.56 12.94 4.12
CA VAL A 155 0.65 11.75 4.96
C VAL A 155 1.37 12.06 6.26
N GLU A 156 0.70 11.82 7.38
CA GLU A 156 1.27 11.92 8.71
C GLU A 156 1.56 10.53 9.28
N GLU A 157 2.80 10.31 9.71
CA GLU A 157 3.19 9.10 10.44
C GLU A 157 2.95 9.32 11.94
N LYS A 158 2.14 8.45 12.55
CA LYS A 158 1.91 8.45 14.00
C LYS A 158 2.24 7.09 14.57
N CYS A 159 3.02 7.05 15.66
CA CYS A 159 3.22 5.82 16.40
C CYS A 159 1.88 5.36 16.99
N TYR A 160 1.55 4.08 16.78
CA TYR A 160 0.46 3.45 17.50
C TYR A 160 0.88 3.34 18.97
N ARG A 161 0.28 4.14 19.84
CA ARG A 161 0.41 3.94 21.29
C ARG A 161 -0.65 2.92 21.66
N ASP A 162 -0.20 1.75 22.05
CA ASP A 162 -1.05 0.78 22.75
C ASP A 162 -1.68 1.51 23.94
N GLY A 163 -3.02 1.49 23.99
CA GLY A 163 -3.77 2.20 25.04
C GLY A 163 -3.64 1.54 26.41
N SER A 164 -2.43 1.42 26.93
CA SER A 164 -2.22 1.17 28.34
C SER A 164 -2.61 2.46 29.07
N LEU A 165 -3.84 2.45 29.59
CA LEU A 165 -4.34 3.37 30.60
C LEU A 165 -3.31 3.49 31.73
N GLU A 166 -2.57 4.58 31.75
CA GLU A 166 -2.01 5.05 33.01
C GLU A 166 -3.17 5.61 33.82
N SER A 167 -3.71 4.73 34.67
CA SER A 167 -4.54 5.14 35.78
C SER A 167 -3.68 5.88 36.79
N HIS A 168 -3.97 7.16 36.95
CA HIS A 168 -3.64 7.93 38.14
C HIS A 168 -4.93 8.36 38.83
#